data_74a702da9dacdddf1fecc6ba506b718d
#
_entry.id   74a702da9dacdddf1fecc6ba506b718d
#
_cell.length_a   1.000
_cell.length_b   1.000
_cell.length_c   1.000
_cell.angle_alpha   90.00
_cell.angle_beta   90.00
_cell.angle_gamma   90.00
#
_symmetry.space_group_name_H-M   'P 1'
#
loop_
_entity.id
_entity.type
_entity.pdbx_description
1 polymer ?
#
loop_
_entity_poly.entity_id
_entity_poly.type
_entity_poly.pdbx_seq_one_letter_code
_entity_poly.pdbx_strand_id
1 'polypeptide(L)'
;MGKPKSPWDPSHRAYKLFWQFVWGFFCHLTPKPFNPWRLFVLKCFGCRVSGSPFVHQTAKIENPKNLEIEDRACIGANAVIYSLDKICIGKNSIVAQESYLCSGTHEFESGKFDLITKPIVIEENVFVGARAFVMPGITLGKDSIIGACSVVTKSVDPGTKVAGNPAKRLA
;
A
#
# COMPACT_ATOMS: atom_id res chain seq x y z
N MET A 1 15.91 -0.95 30.77
CA MET A 1 15.05 -0.66 29.63
C MET A 1 14.32 -1.93 29.25
N GLY A 2 13.00 -2.04 29.51
CA GLY A 2 12.21 -3.23 29.16
C GLY A 2 12.11 -3.33 27.64
N LYS A 3 12.23 -4.55 27.07
CA LYS A 3 12.01 -4.77 25.63
C LYS A 3 10.58 -4.31 25.29
N PRO A 4 10.40 -3.50 24.24
CA PRO A 4 9.05 -3.12 23.81
C PRO A 4 8.24 -4.38 23.54
N LYS A 5 7.08 -4.50 24.16
CA LYS A 5 6.16 -5.60 23.88
C LYS A 5 5.72 -5.44 22.43
N SER A 6 5.96 -6.49 21.63
CA SER A 6 5.44 -6.51 20.26
C SER A 6 3.92 -6.32 20.30
N PRO A 7 3.36 -5.35 19.58
CA PRO A 7 1.91 -5.15 19.52
C PRO A 7 1.16 -6.31 18.81
N TRP A 8 1.90 -7.27 18.28
CA TRP A 8 1.37 -8.36 17.47
C TRP A 8 1.17 -9.63 18.30
N ASP A 9 -0.06 -10.09 18.38
CA ASP A 9 -0.45 -11.38 18.93
C ASP A 9 0.24 -12.54 18.16
N PRO A 10 0.58 -13.67 18.80
CA PRO A 10 1.14 -14.85 18.16
C PRO A 10 0.34 -15.36 16.95
N SER A 11 -0.98 -15.28 16.99
CA SER A 11 -1.87 -15.64 15.87
C SER A 11 -1.65 -14.77 14.65
N HIS A 12 -1.46 -13.47 14.84
CA HIS A 12 -1.15 -12.52 13.77
C HIS A 12 0.21 -12.81 13.13
N ARG A 13 1.21 -13.18 13.94
CA ARG A 13 2.54 -13.55 13.42
C ARG A 13 2.47 -14.81 12.56
N ALA A 14 1.75 -15.84 13.04
CA ALA A 14 1.56 -17.09 12.27
C ALA A 14 0.86 -16.83 10.94
N TYR A 15 -0.22 -16.03 10.96
CA TYR A 15 -0.93 -15.61 9.75
C TYR A 15 0.00 -14.89 8.77
N LYS A 16 0.80 -13.93 9.24
CA LYS A 16 1.74 -13.18 8.41
C LYS A 16 2.80 -14.07 7.77
N LEU A 17 3.39 -14.98 8.54
CA LEU A 17 4.37 -15.94 8.01
C LEU A 17 3.75 -16.84 6.94
N PHE A 18 2.53 -17.34 7.19
CA PHE A 18 1.81 -18.16 6.24
C PHE A 18 1.45 -17.38 4.97
N TRP A 19 1.01 -16.12 5.10
CA TRP A 19 0.77 -15.22 3.98
C TRP A 19 2.03 -15.02 3.14
N GLN A 20 3.16 -14.69 3.77
CA GLN A 20 4.43 -14.45 3.09
C GLN A 20 4.91 -15.69 2.35
N PHE A 21 4.76 -16.88 2.95
CA PHE A 21 5.07 -18.14 2.29
C PHE A 21 4.20 -18.37 1.06
N VAL A 22 2.87 -18.23 1.20
CA VAL A 22 1.93 -18.45 0.08
C VAL A 22 2.17 -17.46 -1.04
N TRP A 23 2.33 -16.17 -0.74
CA TRP A 23 2.59 -15.15 -1.75
C TRP A 23 3.93 -15.38 -2.45
N GLY A 24 4.98 -15.64 -1.70
CA GLY A 24 6.32 -15.86 -2.23
C GLY A 24 6.43 -17.10 -3.12
N PHE A 25 5.75 -18.18 -2.75
CA PHE A 25 5.88 -19.44 -3.48
C PHE A 25 4.84 -19.60 -4.60
N PHE A 26 3.59 -19.23 -4.37
CA PHE A 26 2.48 -19.48 -5.30
C PHE A 26 2.10 -18.27 -6.17
N CYS A 27 2.54 -17.07 -5.83
CA CYS A 27 2.20 -15.85 -6.57
C CYS A 27 3.41 -15.18 -7.20
N HIS A 28 4.51 -15.03 -6.48
CA HIS A 28 5.71 -14.33 -6.95
C HIS A 28 6.31 -14.94 -8.22
N LEU A 29 6.27 -16.26 -8.37
CA LEU A 29 6.83 -16.97 -9.53
C LEU A 29 5.87 -17.03 -10.72
N THR A 30 4.67 -16.49 -10.61
CA THR A 30 3.67 -16.54 -11.68
C THR A 30 3.89 -15.46 -12.73
N PRO A 31 3.74 -15.74 -14.04
CA PRO A 31 3.80 -14.71 -15.08
C PRO A 31 2.58 -13.79 -15.04
N LYS A 32 2.63 -12.66 -15.76
CA LYS A 32 1.57 -11.64 -15.78
C LYS A 32 0.17 -12.20 -16.06
N PRO A 33 -0.06 -13.13 -17.00
CA PRO A 33 -1.40 -13.68 -17.28
C PRO A 33 -2.07 -14.37 -16.08
N PHE A 34 -1.31 -14.77 -15.08
CA PHE A 34 -1.83 -15.38 -13.85
C PHE A 34 -2.35 -14.34 -12.83
N ASN A 35 -2.62 -13.11 -13.25
CA ASN A 35 -3.25 -12.12 -12.37
C ASN A 35 -4.56 -12.60 -11.71
N PRO A 36 -5.50 -13.28 -12.41
CA PRO A 36 -6.71 -13.80 -11.75
C PRO A 36 -6.41 -14.75 -10.58
N TRP A 37 -5.37 -15.59 -10.69
CA TRP A 37 -4.90 -16.44 -9.60
C TRP A 37 -4.41 -15.62 -8.40
N ARG A 38 -3.59 -14.60 -8.63
CA ARG A 38 -3.11 -13.71 -7.56
C ARG A 38 -4.26 -12.99 -6.85
N LEU A 39 -5.27 -12.52 -7.60
CA LEU A 39 -6.47 -11.90 -7.03
C LEU A 39 -7.29 -12.90 -6.20
N PHE A 40 -7.41 -14.15 -6.66
CA PHE A 40 -8.06 -15.21 -5.89
C PHE A 40 -7.34 -15.45 -4.56
N VAL A 41 -6.01 -15.62 -4.58
CA VAL A 41 -5.20 -15.81 -3.37
C VAL A 41 -5.37 -14.61 -2.42
N LEU A 42 -5.30 -13.37 -2.92
CA LEU A 42 -5.51 -12.17 -2.12
C LEU A 42 -6.87 -12.18 -1.41
N LYS A 43 -7.95 -12.55 -2.12
CA LYS A 43 -9.30 -12.68 -1.55
C LYS A 43 -9.35 -13.74 -0.45
N CYS A 44 -8.73 -14.91 -0.64
CA CYS A 44 -8.65 -15.96 0.37
C CYS A 44 -7.95 -15.48 1.66
N PHE A 45 -7.00 -14.55 1.54
CA PHE A 45 -6.31 -13.93 2.66
C PHE A 45 -6.97 -12.65 3.18
N GLY A 46 -8.21 -12.36 2.76
CA GLY A 46 -9.04 -11.30 3.32
C GLY A 46 -8.90 -9.93 2.66
N CYS A 47 -8.17 -9.81 1.53
CA CYS A 47 -8.16 -8.60 0.72
C CYS A 47 -9.54 -8.39 0.08
N ARG A 48 -10.04 -7.16 0.13
CA ARG A 48 -11.25 -6.78 -0.61
C ARG A 48 -10.86 -6.40 -2.03
N VAL A 49 -11.37 -7.15 -2.99
CA VAL A 49 -11.08 -6.94 -4.41
C VAL A 49 -12.38 -6.81 -5.16
N SER A 50 -12.60 -5.68 -5.82
CA SER A 50 -13.73 -5.44 -6.73
C SER A 50 -13.27 -5.33 -8.18
N GLY A 51 -14.07 -5.83 -9.10
CA GLY A 51 -13.74 -5.84 -10.52
C GLY A 51 -12.50 -6.66 -10.87
N SER A 52 -11.67 -6.12 -11.75
CA SER A 52 -10.47 -6.78 -12.29
C SER A 52 -9.22 -5.89 -12.17
N PRO A 53 -8.75 -5.58 -10.95
CA PRO A 53 -7.49 -4.87 -10.78
C PRO A 53 -6.30 -5.72 -11.22
N PHE A 54 -5.15 -5.08 -11.39
CA PHE A 54 -3.90 -5.75 -11.68
C PHE A 54 -2.95 -5.66 -10.49
N VAL A 55 -2.40 -6.79 -10.04
CA VAL A 55 -1.37 -6.84 -9.02
C VAL A 55 -0.13 -7.54 -9.58
N HIS A 56 0.98 -6.81 -9.66
CA HIS A 56 2.21 -7.41 -10.14
C HIS A 56 2.70 -8.49 -9.17
N GLN A 57 3.25 -9.59 -9.71
CA GLN A 57 3.70 -10.75 -8.91
C GLN A 57 4.79 -10.41 -7.89
N THR A 58 5.60 -9.38 -8.15
CA THR A 58 6.66 -8.92 -7.24
C THR A 58 6.21 -7.85 -6.25
N ALA A 59 4.92 -7.46 -6.25
CA ALA A 59 4.40 -6.55 -5.26
C ALA A 59 4.54 -7.14 -3.84
N LYS A 60 4.91 -6.31 -2.89
CA LYS A 60 5.10 -6.70 -1.48
C LYS A 60 3.91 -6.20 -0.67
N ILE A 61 3.06 -7.10 -0.23
CA ILE A 61 1.85 -6.77 0.52
C ILE A 61 2.03 -7.30 1.95
N GLU A 62 2.01 -6.38 2.92
CA GLU A 62 2.28 -6.71 4.32
C GLU A 62 1.13 -7.48 4.96
N ASN A 63 -0.10 -6.99 4.82
CA ASN A 63 -1.30 -7.62 5.37
C ASN A 63 -2.48 -7.46 4.41
N PRO A 64 -2.88 -8.53 3.69
CA PRO A 64 -4.03 -8.48 2.77
C PRO A 64 -5.35 -8.08 3.42
N LYS A 65 -5.58 -8.39 4.70
CA LYS A 65 -6.84 -8.05 5.41
C LYS A 65 -7.06 -6.53 5.48
N ASN A 66 -5.99 -5.76 5.46
CA ASN A 66 -6.02 -4.31 5.50
C ASN A 66 -5.97 -3.67 4.11
N LEU A 67 -6.07 -4.45 3.04
CA LEU A 67 -5.99 -3.95 1.67
C LEU A 67 -7.34 -4.06 0.97
N GLU A 68 -7.72 -2.97 0.31
CA GLU A 68 -8.88 -2.89 -0.57
C GLU A 68 -8.42 -2.37 -1.95
N ILE A 69 -8.78 -3.08 -3.01
CA ILE A 69 -8.38 -2.77 -4.38
C ILE A 69 -9.62 -2.75 -5.26
N GLU A 70 -9.88 -1.61 -5.87
CA GLU A 70 -11.03 -1.43 -6.73
C GLU A 70 -10.76 -1.78 -8.20
N ASP A 71 -11.84 -1.76 -8.99
CA ASP A 71 -11.81 -2.14 -10.40
C ASP A 71 -10.75 -1.38 -11.19
N ARG A 72 -9.98 -2.09 -12.00
CA ARG A 72 -8.91 -1.57 -12.86
C ARG A 72 -7.79 -0.81 -12.13
N ALA A 73 -7.75 -0.85 -10.80
CA ALA A 73 -6.59 -0.38 -10.07
C ALA A 73 -5.35 -1.23 -10.40
N CYS A 74 -4.17 -0.64 -10.35
CA CYS A 74 -2.92 -1.31 -10.69
C CYS A 74 -1.89 -1.16 -9.57
N ILE A 75 -1.31 -2.27 -9.11
CA ILE A 75 -0.16 -2.30 -8.23
C ILE A 75 1.05 -2.79 -9.04
N GLY A 76 2.02 -1.92 -9.22
CA GLY A 76 3.21 -2.12 -10.05
C GLY A 76 4.26 -3.04 -9.44
N ALA A 77 5.29 -3.31 -10.23
CA ALA A 77 6.40 -4.18 -9.85
C ALA A 77 7.14 -3.62 -8.61
N ASN A 78 7.41 -4.51 -7.65
CA ASN A 78 8.12 -4.18 -6.41
C ASN A 78 7.47 -3.07 -5.57
N ALA A 79 6.26 -2.64 -5.88
CA ALA A 79 5.53 -1.72 -5.03
C ALA A 79 5.31 -2.33 -3.64
N VAL A 80 5.51 -1.53 -2.60
CA VAL A 80 5.37 -1.95 -1.21
C VAL A 80 4.07 -1.39 -0.64
N ILE A 81 3.17 -2.29 -0.29
CA ILE A 81 1.90 -1.98 0.38
C ILE A 81 2.07 -2.37 1.85
N TYR A 82 2.63 -1.43 2.63
CA TYR A 82 2.88 -1.62 4.06
C TYR A 82 1.60 -1.36 4.86
N SER A 83 0.66 -2.30 4.73
CA SER A 83 -0.72 -2.22 5.21
C SER A 83 -0.86 -2.65 6.68
N LEU A 84 -0.19 -1.96 7.60
CA LEU A 84 -0.40 -2.12 9.04
C LEU A 84 -1.77 -1.61 9.46
N ASP A 85 -2.26 -0.55 8.82
CA ASP A 85 -3.62 -0.06 8.85
C ASP A 85 -4.23 -0.17 7.44
N LYS A 86 -5.50 0.18 7.31
CA LYS A 86 -6.26 0.08 6.06
C LYS A 86 -5.62 0.91 4.95
N ILE A 87 -5.46 0.29 3.78
CA ILE A 87 -5.06 0.95 2.53
C ILE A 87 -6.15 0.66 1.48
N CYS A 88 -6.76 1.73 0.96
CA CYS A 88 -7.75 1.64 -0.10
C CYS A 88 -7.14 2.19 -1.39
N ILE A 89 -7.22 1.41 -2.47
CA ILE A 89 -6.76 1.83 -3.81
C ILE A 89 -7.97 1.88 -4.72
N GLY A 90 -8.39 3.10 -5.04
CA GLY A 90 -9.60 3.39 -5.80
C GLY A 90 -9.50 3.01 -7.28
N LYS A 91 -10.67 2.98 -7.91
CA LYS A 91 -10.87 2.59 -9.30
C LYS A 91 -9.94 3.32 -10.26
N ASN A 92 -9.40 2.62 -11.24
CA ASN A 92 -8.47 3.11 -12.27
C ASN A 92 -7.15 3.71 -11.71
N SER A 93 -6.89 3.66 -10.41
CA SER A 93 -5.67 4.25 -9.84
C SER A 93 -4.46 3.37 -10.07
N ILE A 94 -3.31 4.00 -10.22
CA ILE A 94 -2.05 3.32 -10.51
C ILE A 94 -1.05 3.63 -9.38
N VAL A 95 -0.62 2.60 -8.68
CA VAL A 95 0.55 2.61 -7.81
C VAL A 95 1.71 2.05 -8.61
N ALA A 96 2.56 2.94 -9.14
CA ALA A 96 3.63 2.55 -10.05
C ALA A 96 4.72 1.72 -9.33
N GLN A 97 5.68 1.23 -10.10
CA GLN A 97 6.75 0.36 -9.62
C GLN A 97 7.56 1.00 -8.48
N GLU A 98 7.94 0.17 -7.51
CA GLU A 98 8.78 0.55 -6.37
C GLU A 98 8.17 1.64 -5.47
N SER A 99 6.92 2.06 -5.68
CA SER A 99 6.24 2.99 -4.77
C SER A 99 6.03 2.36 -3.40
N TYR A 100 6.01 3.17 -2.36
CA TYR A 100 5.83 2.71 -0.99
C TYR A 100 4.61 3.40 -0.35
N LEU A 101 3.57 2.63 -0.05
CA LEU A 101 2.42 3.08 0.73
C LEU A 101 2.62 2.65 2.17
N CYS A 102 2.94 3.60 3.05
CA CYS A 102 3.31 3.34 4.44
C CYS A 102 2.18 3.75 5.39
N SER A 103 1.38 2.79 5.86
CA SER A 103 0.29 3.09 6.82
C SER A 103 0.72 3.04 8.28
N GLY A 104 2.00 2.86 8.58
CA GLY A 104 2.53 2.81 9.94
C GLY A 104 3.80 3.64 10.14
N THR A 105 3.92 4.24 11.31
CA THR A 105 5.10 4.98 11.76
C THR A 105 5.26 4.84 13.28
N HIS A 106 6.26 5.47 13.84
CA HIS A 106 6.47 5.52 15.28
C HIS A 106 6.24 6.92 15.82
N GLU A 107 5.76 7.00 17.06
CA GLU A 107 5.62 8.23 17.80
C GLU A 107 7.00 8.61 18.37
N PHE A 108 7.46 9.83 18.10
CA PHE A 108 8.81 10.28 18.46
C PHE A 108 8.84 11.20 19.70
N GLU A 109 7.73 11.88 19.99
CA GLU A 109 7.68 12.91 21.05
C GLU A 109 7.70 12.30 22.43
N SER A 110 7.08 11.13 22.64
CA SER A 110 7.06 10.44 23.93
C SER A 110 8.38 9.75 24.31
N GLY A 111 9.30 9.60 23.36
CA GLY A 111 10.54 8.87 23.53
C GLY A 111 10.39 7.34 23.68
N LYS A 112 9.16 6.83 23.56
CA LYS A 112 8.86 5.38 23.65
C LYS A 112 8.85 4.68 22.30
N PHE A 113 8.76 5.45 21.21
CA PHE A 113 8.68 4.95 19.83
C PHE A 113 7.51 3.98 19.64
N ASP A 114 6.37 4.26 20.27
CA ASP A 114 5.17 3.44 20.11
C ASP A 114 4.72 3.44 18.66
N LEU A 115 4.22 2.29 18.17
CA LEU A 115 3.73 2.16 16.82
C LEU A 115 2.43 2.94 16.65
N ILE A 116 2.41 3.82 15.65
CA ILE A 116 1.20 4.54 15.21
C ILE A 116 0.82 4.05 13.82
N THR A 117 -0.44 3.71 13.63
CA THR A 117 -0.97 3.37 12.32
C THR A 117 -2.09 4.33 11.93
N LYS A 118 -2.13 4.72 10.64
CA LYS A 118 -3.20 5.54 10.06
C LYS A 118 -3.50 5.06 8.65
N PRO A 119 -4.79 5.04 8.25
CA PRO A 119 -5.17 4.55 6.94
C PRO A 119 -4.64 5.44 5.81
N ILE A 120 -4.45 4.84 4.63
CA ILE A 120 -4.18 5.56 3.38
C ILE A 120 -5.37 5.35 2.45
N VAL A 121 -5.84 6.44 1.85
CA VAL A 121 -6.91 6.41 0.85
C VAL A 121 -6.38 6.98 -0.46
N ILE A 122 -6.39 6.15 -1.49
CA ILE A 122 -6.15 6.58 -2.87
C ILE A 122 -7.50 6.55 -3.56
N GLU A 123 -8.02 7.72 -3.94
CA GLU A 123 -9.32 7.83 -4.61
C GLU A 123 -9.22 7.37 -6.08
N GLU A 124 -10.27 7.62 -6.87
CA GLU A 124 -10.33 7.19 -8.26
C GLU A 124 -9.34 7.94 -9.16
N ASN A 125 -8.83 7.28 -10.20
CA ASN A 125 -7.98 7.84 -11.26
C ASN A 125 -6.68 8.48 -10.73
N VAL A 126 -6.19 8.12 -9.59
CA VAL A 126 -4.95 8.66 -9.02
C VAL A 126 -3.74 7.97 -9.63
N PHE A 127 -2.71 8.75 -9.96
CA PHE A 127 -1.42 8.22 -10.38
C PHE A 127 -0.36 8.46 -9.30
N VAL A 128 0.17 7.38 -8.73
CA VAL A 128 1.31 7.41 -7.81
C VAL A 128 2.55 7.00 -8.59
N GLY A 129 3.42 7.96 -8.86
CA GLY A 129 4.64 7.79 -9.66
C GLY A 129 5.64 6.82 -9.03
N ALA A 130 6.52 6.27 -9.85
CA ALA A 130 7.53 5.30 -9.42
C ALA A 130 8.36 5.81 -8.24
N ARG A 131 8.62 4.91 -7.26
CA ARG A 131 9.40 5.24 -6.05
C ARG A 131 8.81 6.36 -5.18
N ALA A 132 7.57 6.77 -5.39
CA ALA A 132 6.94 7.72 -4.50
C ALA A 132 6.67 7.06 -3.14
N PHE A 133 6.85 7.82 -2.07
CA PHE A 133 6.58 7.40 -0.69
C PHE A 133 5.36 8.16 -0.17
N VAL A 134 4.34 7.42 0.26
CA VAL A 134 3.12 7.99 0.85
C VAL A 134 3.10 7.70 2.34
N MET A 135 3.05 8.75 3.15
CA MET A 135 3.07 8.70 4.62
C MET A 135 1.72 8.20 5.19
N PRO A 136 1.68 7.76 6.48
CA PRO A 136 0.45 7.34 7.15
C PRO A 136 -0.60 8.47 7.24
N GLY A 137 -1.87 8.12 7.06
CA GLY A 137 -2.99 9.05 7.22
C GLY A 137 -3.25 9.95 6.01
N ILE A 138 -2.66 9.66 4.86
CA ILE A 138 -2.78 10.47 3.65
C ILE A 138 -3.96 10.03 2.80
N THR A 139 -4.71 11.02 2.32
CA THR A 139 -5.69 10.86 1.25
C THR A 139 -5.12 11.49 -0.03
N LEU A 140 -5.09 10.72 -1.10
CA LEU A 140 -4.79 11.22 -2.45
C LEU A 140 -6.13 11.40 -3.17
N GLY A 141 -6.53 12.64 -3.37
CA GLY A 141 -7.81 12.99 -3.97
C GLY A 141 -7.92 12.58 -5.43
N LYS A 142 -9.14 12.34 -5.86
CA LYS A 142 -9.50 11.91 -7.22
C LYS A 142 -8.77 12.71 -8.30
N ASP A 143 -8.32 12.03 -9.35
CA ASP A 143 -7.61 12.60 -10.50
C ASP A 143 -6.28 13.29 -10.15
N SER A 144 -5.74 13.08 -8.93
CA SER A 144 -4.45 13.64 -8.54
C SER A 144 -3.27 12.86 -9.12
N ILE A 145 -2.14 13.54 -9.27
CA ILE A 145 -0.90 12.97 -9.81
C ILE A 145 0.23 13.21 -8.83
N ILE A 146 0.86 12.13 -8.39
CA ILE A 146 2.05 12.16 -7.55
C ILE A 146 3.27 11.87 -8.42
N GLY A 147 4.19 12.82 -8.51
CA GLY A 147 5.42 12.67 -9.29
C GLY A 147 6.31 11.53 -8.75
N ALA A 148 7.14 10.97 -9.62
CA ALA A 148 8.10 9.93 -9.23
C ALA A 148 9.07 10.44 -8.14
N CYS A 149 9.53 9.54 -7.27
CA CYS A 149 10.46 9.83 -6.17
C CYS A 149 9.97 10.89 -5.17
N SER A 150 8.67 11.16 -5.12
CA SER A 150 8.09 12.15 -4.21
C SER A 150 7.83 11.57 -2.83
N VAL A 151 7.94 12.40 -1.78
CA VAL A 151 7.55 12.04 -0.41
C VAL A 151 6.30 12.84 -0.03
N VAL A 152 5.16 12.15 -0.01
CA VAL A 152 3.85 12.75 0.29
C VAL A 152 3.61 12.76 1.79
N THR A 153 3.69 13.94 2.39
CA THR A 153 3.55 14.16 3.84
C THR A 153 2.23 14.81 4.23
N LYS A 154 1.41 15.22 3.26
CA LYS A 154 0.08 15.84 3.46
C LYS A 154 -0.87 15.29 2.41
N SER A 155 -2.16 15.23 2.73
CA SER A 155 -3.18 14.85 1.76
C SER A 155 -3.18 15.78 0.56
N VAL A 156 -3.53 15.23 -0.60
CA VAL A 156 -3.50 15.91 -1.90
C VAL A 156 -4.93 16.11 -2.38
N ASP A 157 -5.27 17.36 -2.70
CA ASP A 157 -6.60 17.71 -3.19
C ASP A 157 -6.87 17.08 -4.58
N PRO A 158 -8.15 16.82 -4.90
CA PRO A 158 -8.54 16.30 -6.21
C PRO A 158 -7.98 17.14 -7.38
N GLY A 159 -7.59 16.46 -8.46
CA GLY A 159 -7.05 17.08 -9.67
C GLY A 159 -5.69 17.76 -9.50
N THR A 160 -5.06 17.64 -8.33
CA THR A 160 -3.79 18.33 -8.05
C THR A 160 -2.59 17.47 -8.45
N LYS A 161 -1.57 18.11 -9.01
CA LYS A 161 -0.28 17.49 -9.31
C LYS A 161 0.73 17.91 -8.25
N VAL A 162 1.41 16.95 -7.63
CA VAL A 162 2.45 17.22 -6.62
C VAL A 162 3.73 16.44 -6.92
N ALA A 163 4.88 17.01 -6.59
CA ALA A 163 6.16 16.32 -6.68
C ALA A 163 7.19 16.84 -5.67
N GLY A 164 8.25 16.08 -5.44
CA GLY A 164 9.40 16.45 -4.61
C GLY A 164 9.40 15.84 -3.21
N ASN A 165 10.37 16.22 -2.40
CA ASN A 165 10.53 15.80 -1.01
C ASN A 165 10.76 17.03 -0.11
N PRO A 166 9.77 17.44 0.73
CA PRO A 166 8.40 16.96 0.72
C PRO A 166 7.65 17.35 -0.57
N ALA A 167 6.64 16.56 -0.96
CA ALA A 167 5.86 16.81 -2.15
C ALA A 167 5.10 18.15 -2.04
N LYS A 168 5.24 18.98 -3.08
CA LYS A 168 4.57 20.29 -3.20
C LYS A 168 3.79 20.35 -4.51
N ARG A 169 2.74 21.16 -4.52
CA ARG A 169 1.94 21.40 -5.73
C ARG A 169 2.81 21.93 -6.85
N LEU A 170 2.62 21.35 -8.02
CA LEU A 170 3.20 21.87 -9.26
C LEU A 170 2.29 22.96 -9.84
N ALA A 171 2.91 23.95 -10.48
CA ALA A 171 2.18 25.01 -11.15
C ALA A 171 1.39 24.50 -12.37
#